data_03aeef4035fb1976c79dff781ef7c9da
#
_entry.id   03aeef4035fb1976c79dff781ef7c9da
#
_cell.length_a   1.000
_cell.length_b   1.000
_cell.length_c   1.000
_cell.angle_alpha   90.00
_cell.angle_beta   90.00
_cell.angle_gamma   90.00
#
_symmetry.space_group_name_H-M   'P 1'
#
loop_
_entity.id
_entity.type
_entity.pdbx_description
1 polymer ?
#
loop_
_entity_poly.entity_id
_entity_poly.type
_entity_poly.pdbx_seq_one_letter_code
_entity_poly.pdbx_strand_id
1 'polypeptide(L)'
;MKRVLNAAVILLTVLLSASLPVSAEQSQAGVNAAASTIVVRGKVVDENNEPFAGVAILAKKATNGVITGVDGTFEINVLKDDELEFSFLGYTNLIEKIDGRSFYLVTMRPQTSELEQVTVVAYGKQRKESVIGAISSMNVDKITHSVSKLSNVLAGQMAGVVAVQRSGEPGEGSDFWIRGVSTFGANNRPLVLVDGIERDLNLVDPDDVETFSILKDATATAIYGVRGANGVVLITTRKGKESSKPVISGRVEASLLQPTRMPKMANAKQFMDMYNFAFEDNKGGVFYTEEAKAKYLDGSDPDLYPNINWMDEIYKDVTSSYRVNVNVTGGSKKVQYYVAGSYYRENGIFSPDKGLGYNPSNNWSRFNFRSNLDIKLFPYTTLNINLSNQYDTKRQPNNNSSLWVYAFKTIPIAIPKRYSDGTIARPTIGENPYNLLNLNGYNEIFTNNAQSLIGLTQDFEPWVKGLKANVKFSWDAVNYAHLNRSKSPSTYYVLRFRP
;
A
#
# COMPACT_ATOMS: atom_id res chain seq x y z
N MET A 1 -0.12 26.81 -0.07
CA MET A 1 -0.25 25.64 -0.96
C MET A 1 0.41 25.84 -2.33
N LYS A 2 0.18 26.89 -3.12
CA LYS A 2 0.85 27.10 -4.43
C LYS A 2 2.40 27.15 -4.34
N ARG A 3 3.00 27.68 -3.27
CA ARG A 3 4.47 27.74 -3.11
C ARG A 3 5.14 26.41 -2.81
N VAL A 4 4.45 25.47 -2.13
CA VAL A 4 4.98 24.13 -1.85
C VAL A 4 4.87 23.23 -3.08
N LEU A 5 3.81 23.40 -3.87
CA LEU A 5 3.65 22.67 -5.14
C LEU A 5 4.70 23.09 -6.17
N ASN A 6 5.03 24.39 -6.22
CA ASN A 6 6.08 24.88 -7.11
C ASN A 6 7.48 24.40 -6.69
N ALA A 7 7.76 24.25 -5.40
CA ALA A 7 9.02 23.69 -4.92
C ALA A 7 9.18 22.21 -5.29
N ALA A 8 8.11 21.42 -5.22
CA ALA A 8 8.11 20.01 -5.61
C ALA A 8 8.28 19.83 -7.13
N VAL A 9 7.67 20.70 -7.93
CA VAL A 9 7.81 20.69 -9.39
C VAL A 9 9.23 21.14 -9.81
N ILE A 10 9.82 22.13 -9.13
CA ILE A 10 11.20 22.57 -9.38
C ILE A 10 12.21 21.48 -9.01
N LEU A 11 11.97 20.73 -7.91
CA LEU A 11 12.84 19.60 -7.54
C LEU A 11 12.76 18.45 -8.58
N LEU A 12 11.58 18.22 -9.15
CA LEU A 12 11.38 17.18 -10.16
C LEU A 12 11.99 17.60 -11.52
N THR A 13 11.95 18.89 -11.88
CA THR A 13 12.55 19.40 -13.12
C THR A 13 14.07 19.46 -13.04
N VAL A 14 14.66 19.70 -11.87
CA VAL A 14 16.11 19.65 -11.67
C VAL A 14 16.64 18.21 -11.76
N LEU A 15 15.85 17.21 -11.36
CA LEU A 15 16.22 15.80 -11.50
C LEU A 15 16.10 15.26 -12.95
N LEU A 16 15.28 15.88 -13.81
CA LEU A 16 15.14 15.48 -15.22
C LEU A 16 16.12 16.20 -16.17
N SER A 17 16.78 17.27 -15.75
CA SER A 17 17.71 18.02 -16.60
C SER A 17 19.18 17.63 -16.47
N ALA A 18 19.51 16.63 -15.66
CA ALA A 18 20.84 16.02 -15.60
C ALA A 18 21.02 14.96 -16.68
N SER A 19 20.83 15.34 -17.96
CA SER A 19 21.31 14.57 -19.09
C SER A 19 22.83 14.77 -19.18
N LEU A 20 23.58 13.82 -18.64
CA LEU A 20 25.01 13.71 -18.88
C LEU A 20 25.22 13.42 -20.38
N PRO A 21 26.12 14.14 -21.07
CA PRO A 21 26.50 13.77 -22.42
C PRO A 21 27.25 12.43 -22.35
N VAL A 22 26.67 11.40 -22.95
CA VAL A 22 27.40 10.19 -23.29
C VAL A 22 28.31 10.56 -24.47
N SER A 23 29.56 10.87 -24.15
CA SER A 23 30.61 10.88 -25.14
C SER A 23 30.89 9.45 -25.54
N ALA A 24 30.45 9.06 -26.72
CA ALA A 24 30.90 7.84 -27.37
C ALA A 24 32.35 8.07 -27.84
N GLU A 25 33.30 7.77 -26.98
CA GLU A 25 34.68 7.58 -27.39
C GLU A 25 34.76 6.25 -28.14
N GLN A 26 34.83 6.33 -29.45
CA GLN A 26 35.28 5.22 -30.29
C GLN A 26 36.76 4.99 -29.98
N SER A 27 37.02 4.10 -29.02
CA SER A 27 38.35 3.53 -28.85
C SER A 27 38.64 2.61 -30.04
N GLN A 28 39.39 3.07 -30.99
CA GLN A 28 40.06 2.21 -31.93
C GLN A 28 41.01 1.32 -31.14
N ALA A 29 40.64 0.06 -31.02
CA ALA A 29 41.49 -0.98 -30.46
C ALA A 29 42.72 -1.13 -31.34
N GLY A 30 43.83 -0.59 -30.90
CA GLY A 30 45.14 -0.92 -31.42
C GLY A 30 45.41 -2.40 -31.21
N VAL A 31 45.60 -3.09 -32.31
CA VAL A 31 46.20 -4.42 -32.33
C VAL A 31 47.60 -4.30 -31.76
N ASN A 32 47.82 -4.82 -30.55
CA ASN A 32 49.17 -5.19 -30.14
C ASN A 32 49.23 -6.16 -28.95
N ALA A 33 50.10 -7.09 -29.10
CA ALA A 33 50.59 -8.14 -28.23
C ALA A 33 49.67 -9.39 -28.18
N ALA A 34 50.13 -10.43 -28.81
CA ALA A 34 49.69 -11.81 -28.60
C ALA A 34 49.86 -12.16 -27.12
N ALA A 35 48.85 -11.89 -26.33
CA ALA A 35 48.74 -12.46 -25.01
C ALA A 35 48.62 -13.98 -25.19
N SER A 36 49.61 -14.76 -24.69
CA SER A 36 49.63 -16.20 -24.81
C SER A 36 48.40 -16.77 -24.12
N THR A 37 47.42 -17.16 -24.90
CA THR A 37 46.27 -17.90 -24.40
C THR A 37 46.67 -19.32 -24.11
N ILE A 38 46.21 -19.85 -23.00
CA ILE A 38 46.39 -21.27 -22.61
C ILE A 38 45.03 -21.95 -22.67
N VAL A 39 45.05 -23.22 -23.06
CA VAL A 39 43.86 -24.06 -23.03
C VAL A 39 43.71 -24.65 -21.63
N VAL A 40 42.60 -24.35 -20.98
CA VAL A 40 42.27 -24.94 -19.68
C VAL A 40 41.17 -25.96 -19.87
N ARG A 41 41.36 -27.12 -19.28
CA ARG A 41 40.40 -28.23 -19.27
C ARG A 41 39.97 -28.54 -17.85
N GLY A 42 38.76 -29.04 -17.70
CA GLY A 42 38.27 -29.42 -16.39
C GLY A 42 36.98 -30.19 -16.44
N LYS A 43 36.52 -30.55 -15.27
CA LYS A 43 35.21 -31.17 -15.05
C LYS A 43 34.50 -30.51 -13.91
N VAL A 44 33.21 -30.21 -14.13
CA VAL A 44 32.31 -29.70 -13.09
C VAL A 44 31.46 -30.87 -12.60
N VAL A 45 31.36 -31.00 -11.28
CA VAL A 45 30.56 -32.01 -10.59
C VAL A 45 29.64 -31.34 -9.58
N ASP A 46 28.59 -32.03 -9.19
CA ASP A 46 27.73 -31.65 -8.09
C ASP A 46 28.28 -32.08 -6.71
N GLU A 47 27.51 -31.87 -5.65
CA GLU A 47 27.89 -32.27 -4.27
C GLU A 47 28.01 -33.78 -4.06
N ASN A 48 27.40 -34.59 -4.95
CA ASN A 48 27.46 -36.06 -4.94
C ASN A 48 28.59 -36.61 -5.84
N ASN A 49 29.45 -35.73 -6.39
CA ASN A 49 30.49 -36.08 -7.38
C ASN A 49 29.96 -36.58 -8.74
N GLU A 50 28.66 -36.29 -9.03
CA GLU A 50 28.09 -36.60 -10.34
C GLU A 50 28.42 -35.52 -11.38
N PRO A 51 28.64 -35.88 -12.67
CA PRO A 51 28.92 -34.90 -13.72
C PRO A 51 27.82 -33.85 -13.86
N PHE A 52 28.20 -32.58 -13.89
CA PHE A 52 27.24 -31.49 -13.95
C PHE A 52 27.23 -30.78 -15.31
N ALA A 53 26.22 -31.11 -16.12
CA ALA A 53 26.04 -30.57 -17.47
C ALA A 53 25.38 -29.18 -17.44
N GLY A 54 25.69 -28.32 -18.42
CA GLY A 54 25.00 -27.04 -18.62
C GLY A 54 25.50 -25.88 -17.74
N VAL A 55 26.57 -26.05 -16.99
CA VAL A 55 27.20 -24.99 -16.20
C VAL A 55 27.86 -23.97 -17.13
N ALA A 56 27.50 -22.70 -17.04
CA ALA A 56 28.14 -21.63 -17.80
C ALA A 56 29.46 -21.24 -17.12
N ILE A 57 30.53 -21.19 -17.92
CA ILE A 57 31.90 -20.87 -17.50
C ILE A 57 32.34 -19.64 -18.29
N LEU A 58 32.67 -18.55 -17.59
CA LEU A 58 33.07 -17.26 -18.18
C LEU A 58 34.48 -16.91 -17.73
N ALA A 59 35.37 -16.67 -18.69
CA ALA A 59 36.71 -16.14 -18.43
C ALA A 59 36.63 -14.61 -18.30
N LYS A 60 37.02 -14.06 -17.14
CA LYS A 60 36.83 -12.64 -16.82
C LYS A 60 37.71 -11.69 -17.62
N LYS A 61 38.95 -12.08 -17.88
CA LYS A 61 39.90 -11.25 -18.65
C LYS A 61 39.84 -11.53 -20.15
N ALA A 62 39.69 -12.81 -20.55
CA ALA A 62 39.57 -13.20 -21.96
C ALA A 62 38.17 -12.92 -22.53
N THR A 63 37.17 -12.61 -21.72
CA THR A 63 35.78 -12.33 -22.11
C THR A 63 35.12 -13.35 -23.04
N ASN A 64 35.54 -14.59 -22.99
CA ASN A 64 34.92 -15.72 -23.67
C ASN A 64 34.30 -16.69 -22.67
N GLY A 65 33.34 -17.50 -23.12
CA GLY A 65 32.64 -18.43 -22.25
C GLY A 65 32.33 -19.74 -22.97
N VAL A 66 32.17 -20.82 -22.19
CA VAL A 66 31.73 -22.11 -22.63
C VAL A 66 30.70 -22.68 -21.67
N ILE A 67 30.04 -23.77 -22.09
CA ILE A 67 29.05 -24.48 -21.25
C ILE A 67 29.57 -25.93 -21.11
N THR A 68 29.44 -26.51 -19.91
CA THR A 68 29.85 -27.90 -19.67
C THR A 68 29.03 -28.88 -20.49
N GLY A 69 29.69 -29.89 -21.04
CA GLY A 69 29.07 -31.01 -21.75
C GLY A 69 28.24 -31.93 -20.84
N VAL A 70 27.61 -32.94 -21.45
CA VAL A 70 26.75 -33.92 -20.73
C VAL A 70 27.52 -34.70 -19.66
N ASP A 71 28.83 -34.87 -19.86
CA ASP A 71 29.75 -35.53 -18.95
C ASP A 71 30.40 -34.58 -17.92
N GLY A 72 29.92 -33.32 -17.90
CA GLY A 72 30.43 -32.26 -17.02
C GLY A 72 31.76 -31.65 -17.44
N THR A 73 32.36 -32.09 -18.57
CA THR A 73 33.66 -31.59 -19.01
C THR A 73 33.56 -30.24 -19.71
N PHE A 74 34.64 -29.46 -19.66
CA PHE A 74 34.79 -28.21 -20.39
C PHE A 74 36.23 -28.02 -20.91
N GLU A 75 36.33 -27.24 -21.97
CA GLU A 75 37.60 -26.74 -22.50
C GLU A 75 37.45 -25.28 -22.89
N ILE A 76 38.30 -24.39 -22.38
CA ILE A 76 38.23 -22.97 -22.61
C ILE A 76 39.62 -22.37 -22.81
N ASN A 77 39.73 -21.42 -23.76
CA ASN A 77 40.93 -20.62 -23.97
C ASN A 77 40.92 -19.42 -23.04
N VAL A 78 41.95 -19.25 -22.21
CA VAL A 78 42.05 -18.20 -21.23
C VAL A 78 43.42 -17.52 -21.25
N LEU A 79 43.51 -16.35 -20.69
CA LEU A 79 44.78 -15.66 -20.46
C LEU A 79 45.47 -16.27 -19.24
N LYS A 80 46.81 -16.25 -19.27
CA LYS A 80 47.58 -16.62 -18.08
C LYS A 80 47.18 -15.70 -16.94
N ASP A 81 46.88 -16.26 -15.77
CA ASP A 81 46.35 -15.56 -14.58
C ASP A 81 44.90 -15.00 -14.71
N ASP A 82 44.07 -15.63 -15.55
CA ASP A 82 42.64 -15.33 -15.64
C ASP A 82 41.86 -15.93 -14.47
N GLU A 83 40.60 -15.48 -14.31
CA GLU A 83 39.62 -16.04 -13.38
C GLU A 83 38.46 -16.63 -14.17
N LEU A 84 38.10 -17.88 -13.85
CA LEU A 84 36.92 -18.53 -14.39
C LEU A 84 35.77 -18.42 -13.42
N GLU A 85 34.64 -17.84 -13.87
CA GLU A 85 33.41 -17.82 -13.13
C GLU A 85 32.49 -18.91 -13.61
N PHE A 86 32.13 -19.82 -12.71
CA PHE A 86 31.17 -20.90 -12.92
C PHE A 86 29.80 -20.48 -12.40
N SER A 87 28.77 -20.54 -13.24
CA SER A 87 27.40 -20.15 -12.87
C SER A 87 26.38 -21.14 -13.40
N PHE A 88 25.37 -21.44 -12.58
CA PHE A 88 24.23 -22.25 -12.95
C PHE A 88 23.00 -21.81 -12.13
N LEU A 89 21.81 -21.82 -12.74
CA LEU A 89 20.58 -21.41 -12.07
C LEU A 89 20.28 -22.28 -10.83
N GLY A 90 20.20 -21.64 -9.65
CA GLY A 90 19.97 -22.35 -8.37
C GLY A 90 21.24 -22.86 -7.68
N TYR A 91 22.42 -22.49 -8.17
CA TYR A 91 23.72 -22.84 -7.57
C TYR A 91 24.54 -21.60 -7.23
N THR A 92 25.42 -21.72 -6.25
CA THR A 92 26.30 -20.61 -5.84
C THR A 92 27.37 -20.39 -6.90
N ASN A 93 27.52 -19.18 -7.43
CA ASN A 93 28.60 -18.84 -8.36
C ASN A 93 29.95 -19.06 -7.69
N LEU A 94 30.84 -19.73 -8.39
CA LEU A 94 32.20 -20.04 -7.93
C LEU A 94 33.23 -19.38 -8.84
N ILE A 95 34.25 -18.76 -8.27
CA ILE A 95 35.36 -18.18 -9.03
C ILE A 95 36.63 -18.96 -8.73
N GLU A 96 37.23 -19.51 -9.77
CA GLU A 96 38.48 -20.26 -9.70
C GLU A 96 39.59 -19.50 -10.43
N LYS A 97 40.73 -19.30 -9.77
CA LYS A 97 41.89 -18.66 -10.39
C LYS A 97 42.71 -19.65 -11.21
N ILE A 98 43.16 -19.22 -12.38
CA ILE A 98 44.05 -20.01 -13.24
C ILE A 98 45.47 -19.90 -12.69
N ASP A 99 45.96 -21.01 -12.11
CA ASP A 99 47.28 -21.11 -11.48
C ASP A 99 48.24 -22.02 -12.27
N GLY A 100 47.86 -22.39 -13.50
CA GLY A 100 48.69 -23.19 -14.39
C GLY A 100 48.52 -24.71 -14.27
N ARG A 101 47.54 -25.20 -13.49
CA ARG A 101 47.17 -26.61 -13.48
C ARG A 101 46.64 -27.03 -14.87
N SER A 102 46.90 -28.24 -15.28
CA SER A 102 46.44 -28.80 -16.57
C SER A 102 44.98 -29.24 -16.55
N PHE A 103 44.42 -29.43 -15.36
CA PHE A 103 43.05 -29.90 -15.18
C PHE A 103 42.41 -29.30 -13.90
N TYR A 104 41.19 -28.84 -14.01
CA TYR A 104 40.40 -28.24 -12.92
C TYR A 104 39.16 -29.09 -12.62
N LEU A 105 39.08 -29.61 -11.39
CA LEU A 105 37.88 -30.23 -10.88
C LEU A 105 37.13 -29.21 -10.00
N VAL A 106 35.91 -28.86 -10.41
CA VAL A 106 35.12 -27.84 -9.77
C VAL A 106 33.82 -28.45 -9.23
N THR A 107 33.57 -28.31 -7.94
CA THR A 107 32.32 -28.78 -7.31
C THR A 107 31.35 -27.61 -7.12
N MET A 108 30.22 -27.65 -7.85
CA MET A 108 29.13 -26.68 -7.66
C MET A 108 28.26 -27.13 -6.50
N ARG A 109 27.93 -26.16 -5.65
CA ARG A 109 27.00 -26.38 -4.54
C ARG A 109 25.69 -25.72 -4.83
N PRO A 110 24.53 -26.38 -4.58
CA PRO A 110 23.24 -25.69 -4.66
C PRO A 110 23.30 -24.39 -3.87
N GLN A 111 22.79 -23.33 -4.45
CA GLN A 111 22.48 -22.15 -3.68
C GLN A 111 21.33 -22.57 -2.76
N THR A 112 21.66 -23.18 -1.62
CA THR A 112 20.75 -23.18 -0.49
C THR A 112 20.59 -21.72 -0.12
N SER A 113 19.71 -21.00 -0.81
CA SER A 113 18.96 -19.97 -0.18
C SER A 113 17.98 -20.69 0.77
N GLU A 114 18.50 -21.34 1.79
CA GLU A 114 17.95 -21.15 3.10
C GLU A 114 18.08 -19.64 3.36
N LEU A 115 17.17 -18.88 2.79
CA LEU A 115 16.61 -17.77 3.50
C LEU A 115 16.22 -18.42 4.83
N GLU A 116 17.11 -18.31 5.82
CA GLU A 116 16.72 -18.55 7.20
C GLU A 116 15.47 -17.71 7.38
N GLN A 117 14.30 -18.32 7.22
CA GLN A 117 13.03 -17.63 7.46
C GLN A 117 13.01 -17.37 8.94
N VAL A 118 13.68 -16.30 9.31
CA VAL A 118 13.72 -15.79 10.67
C VAL A 118 12.37 -15.20 10.95
N THR A 119 11.60 -15.82 11.80
CA THR A 119 10.35 -15.27 12.28
C THR A 119 10.65 -14.37 13.46
N VAL A 120 10.14 -13.15 13.40
CA VAL A 120 10.21 -12.20 14.52
C VAL A 120 9.29 -12.74 15.62
N VAL A 121 9.86 -13.11 16.75
CA VAL A 121 9.14 -13.43 17.97
C VAL A 121 9.33 -12.29 18.96
N ALA A 122 8.43 -12.17 19.90
CA ALA A 122 8.23 -11.11 20.87
C ALA A 122 9.41 -10.17 21.21
N TYR A 123 10.57 -10.70 21.53
CA TYR A 123 11.77 -9.91 21.88
C TYR A 123 13.02 -10.34 21.12
N GLY A 124 12.87 -11.13 20.04
CA GLY A 124 14.03 -11.62 19.29
C GLY A 124 13.65 -12.15 17.91
N LYS A 125 14.68 -12.62 17.19
CA LYS A 125 14.53 -13.36 15.94
C LYS A 125 14.77 -14.83 16.26
N GLN A 126 13.86 -15.71 15.90
CA GLN A 126 14.06 -17.17 16.00
C GLN A 126 13.93 -17.81 14.61
N ARG A 127 14.61 -18.92 14.42
CA ARG A 127 14.41 -19.72 13.21
C ARG A 127 12.97 -20.24 13.19
N LYS A 128 12.30 -20.20 12.06
CA LYS A 128 10.90 -20.62 11.90
C LYS A 128 10.66 -22.04 12.42
N GLU A 129 11.65 -22.91 12.27
CA GLU A 129 11.64 -24.30 12.74
C GLU A 129 11.67 -24.43 14.27
N SER A 130 12.18 -23.42 14.98
CA SER A 130 12.28 -23.42 16.44
C SER A 130 11.06 -22.81 17.13
N VAL A 131 10.07 -22.36 16.36
CA VAL A 131 8.87 -21.70 16.90
C VAL A 131 7.78 -22.73 17.14
N ILE A 132 7.52 -23.03 18.43
CA ILE A 132 6.52 -24.01 18.86
C ILE A 132 5.08 -23.49 18.72
N GLY A 133 4.87 -22.18 18.52
CA GLY A 133 3.54 -21.56 18.41
C GLY A 133 3.07 -21.35 16.96
N ALA A 134 1.74 -21.28 16.74
CA ALA A 134 1.16 -20.95 15.44
C ALA A 134 1.43 -19.48 15.09
N ILE A 135 2.54 -19.25 14.37
CA ILE A 135 2.89 -17.93 13.81
C ILE A 135 2.61 -17.95 12.32
N SER A 136 1.88 -16.93 11.86
CA SER A 136 1.73 -16.68 10.42
C SER A 136 2.51 -15.42 10.06
N SER A 137 3.43 -15.55 9.12
CA SER A 137 4.15 -14.41 8.52
C SER A 137 3.63 -14.15 7.12
N MET A 138 3.54 -12.89 6.74
CA MET A 138 3.19 -12.47 5.39
C MET A 138 4.46 -11.98 4.70
N ASN A 139 4.65 -12.43 3.46
CA ASN A 139 5.68 -11.85 2.61
C ASN A 139 5.21 -10.49 2.13
N VAL A 140 5.89 -9.45 2.59
CA VAL A 140 5.53 -8.06 2.33
C VAL A 140 5.73 -7.69 0.86
N ASP A 141 6.67 -8.33 0.15
CA ASP A 141 6.90 -8.11 -1.27
C ASP A 141 5.69 -8.54 -2.14
N LYS A 142 4.80 -9.36 -1.57
CA LYS A 142 3.52 -9.73 -2.18
C LYS A 142 2.39 -8.72 -1.95
N ILE A 143 2.61 -7.70 -1.13
CA ILE A 143 1.69 -6.58 -0.98
C ILE A 143 1.84 -5.66 -2.20
N THR A 144 1.40 -6.14 -3.35
CA THR A 144 1.53 -5.45 -4.63
C THR A 144 0.37 -4.51 -4.94
N HIS A 145 -0.62 -4.42 -4.04
CA HIS A 145 -1.81 -3.62 -4.28
C HIS A 145 -1.69 -2.22 -3.70
N SER A 146 -2.06 -1.24 -4.49
CA SER A 146 -2.19 0.15 -4.03
C SER A 146 -3.36 0.27 -3.06
N VAL A 147 -3.07 0.13 -1.77
CA VAL A 147 -4.07 0.24 -0.70
C VAL A 147 -3.84 1.50 0.11
N SER A 148 -4.92 2.12 0.57
CA SER A 148 -4.88 3.32 1.39
C SER A 148 -4.29 3.07 2.78
N LYS A 149 -4.58 1.91 3.37
CA LYS A 149 -4.16 1.52 4.72
C LYS A 149 -3.73 0.06 4.79
N LEU A 150 -2.77 -0.24 5.67
CA LEU A 150 -2.20 -1.57 5.80
C LEU A 150 -3.25 -2.62 6.22
N SER A 151 -4.26 -2.23 7.01
CA SER A 151 -5.34 -3.14 7.41
C SER A 151 -6.15 -3.68 6.21
N ASN A 152 -6.22 -2.94 5.10
CA ASN A 152 -6.96 -3.37 3.91
C ASN A 152 -6.28 -4.53 3.16
N VAL A 153 -4.98 -4.74 3.41
CA VAL A 153 -4.22 -5.88 2.83
C VAL A 153 -4.55 -7.20 3.52
N LEU A 154 -5.01 -7.16 4.76
CA LEU A 154 -5.13 -8.37 5.59
C LEU A 154 -6.24 -9.32 5.15
N ALA A 155 -7.27 -8.78 4.48
CA ALA A 155 -8.41 -9.57 4.02
C ALA A 155 -7.98 -10.66 3.03
N GLY A 156 -8.21 -11.93 3.38
CA GLY A 156 -7.91 -13.09 2.55
C GLY A 156 -6.42 -13.43 2.37
N GLN A 157 -5.49 -12.65 2.94
CA GLN A 157 -4.04 -12.87 2.78
C GLN A 157 -3.43 -13.74 3.89
N MET A 158 -4.09 -13.84 5.02
CA MET A 158 -3.53 -14.56 6.18
C MET A 158 -4.53 -15.54 6.78
N ALA A 159 -4.13 -16.80 6.91
CA ALA A 159 -4.97 -17.82 7.55
C ALA A 159 -5.28 -17.45 9.00
N GLY A 160 -6.56 -17.52 9.39
CA GLY A 160 -7.04 -17.20 10.73
C GLY A 160 -7.16 -15.72 11.05
N VAL A 161 -7.08 -14.84 10.05
CA VAL A 161 -7.42 -13.42 10.15
C VAL A 161 -8.74 -13.17 9.47
N VAL A 162 -9.67 -12.57 10.18
CA VAL A 162 -10.93 -12.06 9.64
C VAL A 162 -10.81 -10.56 9.54
N ALA A 163 -10.86 -10.00 8.35
CA ALA A 163 -10.84 -8.56 8.13
C ALA A 163 -12.12 -8.14 7.40
N VAL A 164 -12.72 -7.06 7.85
CA VAL A 164 -13.96 -6.51 7.32
C VAL A 164 -13.79 -5.03 7.03
N GLN A 165 -13.87 -4.66 5.78
CA GLN A 165 -13.96 -3.26 5.38
C GLN A 165 -15.43 -2.83 5.42
N ARG A 166 -15.79 -1.99 6.38
CA ARG A 166 -17.18 -1.54 6.58
C ARG A 166 -17.59 -0.45 5.61
N SER A 167 -16.64 0.31 5.11
CA SER A 167 -16.86 1.41 4.18
C SER A 167 -15.82 1.37 3.07
N GLY A 168 -16.23 1.69 1.85
CA GLY A 168 -15.33 1.94 0.72
C GLY A 168 -14.99 3.42 0.56
N GLU A 169 -15.25 4.27 1.54
CA GLU A 169 -14.86 5.67 1.48
C GLU A 169 -13.34 5.85 1.43
N PRO A 170 -12.84 6.87 0.71
CA PRO A 170 -11.42 7.14 0.65
C PRO A 170 -10.78 7.28 2.03
N GLY A 171 -9.65 6.57 2.21
CA GLY A 171 -8.88 6.60 3.45
C GLY A 171 -9.46 5.77 4.61
N GLU A 172 -10.51 4.96 4.37
CA GLU A 172 -11.02 4.05 5.39
C GLU A 172 -10.21 2.74 5.43
N GLY A 173 -10.03 2.22 6.65
CA GLY A 173 -9.34 0.95 6.91
C GLY A 173 -10.32 -0.19 7.16
N SER A 174 -9.77 -1.38 7.32
CA SER A 174 -10.52 -2.57 7.72
C SER A 174 -10.40 -2.82 9.22
N ASP A 175 -11.51 -3.20 9.84
CA ASP A 175 -11.47 -3.86 11.15
C ASP A 175 -11.00 -5.29 10.97
N PHE A 176 -10.17 -5.79 11.88
CA PHE A 176 -9.68 -7.16 11.78
C PHE A 176 -9.59 -7.85 13.14
N TRP A 177 -9.73 -9.17 13.14
CA TRP A 177 -9.68 -10.03 14.30
C TRP A 177 -8.85 -11.27 13.99
N ILE A 178 -8.21 -11.81 15.01
CA ILE A 178 -7.47 -13.07 14.92
C ILE A 178 -8.36 -14.17 15.48
N ARG A 179 -8.63 -15.21 14.66
CA ARG A 179 -9.53 -16.34 14.99
C ARG A 179 -11.00 -15.92 15.30
N GLY A 180 -11.40 -14.73 14.85
CA GLY A 180 -12.75 -14.20 15.07
C GLY A 180 -12.89 -13.37 16.35
N VAL A 181 -14.12 -12.97 16.64
CA VAL A 181 -14.44 -12.19 17.84
C VAL A 181 -14.59 -13.16 19.02
N SER A 182 -13.63 -13.16 19.93
CA SER A 182 -13.57 -14.10 21.05
C SER A 182 -14.14 -13.53 22.35
N THR A 183 -14.38 -12.22 22.44
CA THR A 183 -14.87 -11.56 23.64
C THR A 183 -16.01 -10.60 23.33
N PHE A 184 -17.00 -10.54 24.21
CA PHE A 184 -18.06 -9.52 24.20
C PHE A 184 -17.68 -8.26 25.03
N GLY A 185 -16.42 -8.17 25.47
CA GLY A 185 -15.92 -7.05 26.27
C GLY A 185 -15.51 -5.83 25.44
N ALA A 186 -15.10 -4.78 26.13
CA ALA A 186 -14.80 -3.46 25.54
C ALA A 186 -13.62 -3.45 24.55
N ASN A 187 -12.71 -4.42 24.57
CA ASN A 187 -11.59 -4.51 23.64
C ASN A 187 -11.48 -5.92 23.05
N ASN A 188 -11.90 -6.05 21.80
CA ASN A 188 -11.83 -7.28 21.00
C ASN A 188 -10.76 -7.22 19.89
N ARG A 189 -9.95 -6.17 19.86
CA ARG A 189 -8.92 -5.97 18.83
C ARG A 189 -7.62 -6.65 19.25
N PRO A 190 -6.83 -7.17 18.30
CA PRO A 190 -5.48 -7.66 18.56
C PRO A 190 -4.55 -6.53 19.03
N LEU A 191 -3.55 -6.89 19.83
CA LEU A 191 -2.45 -5.99 20.17
C LEU A 191 -1.54 -5.81 18.93
N VAL A 192 -1.32 -4.57 18.50
CA VAL A 192 -0.43 -4.26 17.37
C VAL A 192 0.84 -3.62 17.89
N LEU A 193 1.98 -4.21 17.56
CA LEU A 193 3.29 -3.71 17.93
C LEU A 193 4.10 -3.37 16.68
N VAL A 194 4.45 -2.09 16.54
CA VAL A 194 5.34 -1.58 15.48
C VAL A 194 6.71 -1.29 16.08
N ASP A 195 7.72 -2.02 15.64
CA ASP A 195 9.08 -1.98 16.19
C ASP A 195 9.11 -2.21 17.73
N GLY A 196 8.12 -2.95 18.23
CA GLY A 196 7.96 -3.29 19.65
C GLY A 196 7.19 -2.26 20.49
N ILE A 197 6.64 -1.21 19.87
CA ILE A 197 5.79 -0.19 20.50
C ILE A 197 4.36 -0.38 20.04
N GLU A 198 3.39 -0.28 20.95
CA GLU A 198 1.97 -0.36 20.61
C GLU A 198 1.54 0.86 19.82
N ARG A 199 1.09 0.63 18.58
CA ARG A 199 0.66 1.65 17.63
C ARG A 199 -0.45 1.12 16.73
N ASP A 200 -1.24 2.03 16.15
CA ASP A 200 -2.22 1.64 15.13
C ASP A 200 -1.51 1.13 13.87
N LEU A 201 -1.96 -0.03 13.38
CA LEU A 201 -1.52 -0.66 12.14
C LEU A 201 -1.56 0.31 10.93
N ASN A 202 -2.59 1.14 10.88
CA ASN A 202 -2.83 2.06 9.77
C ASN A 202 -1.90 3.29 9.77
N LEU A 203 -1.06 3.44 10.80
CA LEU A 203 0.00 4.44 10.86
C LEU A 203 1.34 3.92 10.30
N VAL A 204 1.34 2.77 9.64
CA VAL A 204 2.50 2.24 8.91
C VAL A 204 2.18 2.24 7.43
N ASP A 205 3.06 2.86 6.62
CA ASP A 205 2.96 2.74 5.17
C ASP A 205 3.30 1.30 4.75
N PRO A 206 2.50 0.64 3.88
CA PRO A 206 2.80 -0.71 3.42
C PRO A 206 4.22 -0.89 2.85
N ASP A 207 4.75 0.14 2.17
CA ASP A 207 6.08 0.09 1.58
C ASP A 207 7.21 0.16 2.63
N ASP A 208 6.93 0.63 3.85
CA ASP A 208 7.89 0.71 4.95
C ASP A 208 7.99 -0.59 5.78
N VAL A 209 7.12 -1.57 5.53
CA VAL A 209 7.10 -2.83 6.28
C VAL A 209 8.20 -3.76 5.78
N GLU A 210 9.03 -4.30 6.68
CA GLU A 210 10.00 -5.36 6.40
C GLU A 210 9.43 -6.74 6.71
N THR A 211 8.82 -6.88 7.90
CA THR A 211 8.18 -8.14 8.31
C THR A 211 6.83 -7.88 8.95
N PHE A 212 5.90 -8.78 8.67
CA PHE A 212 4.57 -8.79 9.27
C PHE A 212 4.29 -10.20 9.80
N SER A 213 4.09 -10.32 11.11
CA SER A 213 3.86 -11.60 11.76
C SER A 213 2.67 -11.52 12.72
N ILE A 214 1.90 -12.60 12.80
CA ILE A 214 0.77 -12.71 13.70
C ILE A 214 0.99 -13.89 14.63
N LEU A 215 0.96 -13.59 15.94
CA LEU A 215 0.97 -14.58 17.01
C LEU A 215 -0.47 -14.91 17.38
N LYS A 216 -0.88 -16.16 17.15
CA LYS A 216 -2.28 -16.59 17.29
C LYS A 216 -2.53 -17.40 18.54
N ASP A 217 -1.51 -18.09 19.06
CA ASP A 217 -1.63 -19.01 20.17
C ASP A 217 -1.26 -18.36 21.51
N ALA A 218 -1.91 -18.81 22.57
CA ALA A 218 -1.67 -18.35 23.93
C ALA A 218 -0.20 -18.51 24.36
N THR A 219 0.48 -19.58 23.92
CA THR A 219 1.90 -19.81 24.19
C THR A 219 2.79 -18.74 23.57
N ALA A 220 2.48 -18.30 22.33
CA ALA A 220 3.22 -17.27 21.64
C ALA A 220 2.90 -15.85 22.17
N THR A 221 1.69 -15.65 22.72
CA THR A 221 1.24 -14.35 23.24
C THR A 221 1.40 -14.19 24.74
N ALA A 222 1.79 -15.26 25.48
CA ALA A 222 1.88 -15.29 26.94
C ALA A 222 2.71 -14.15 27.54
N ILE A 223 3.80 -13.76 26.88
CA ILE A 223 4.68 -12.68 27.34
C ILE A 223 4.03 -11.29 27.31
N TYR A 224 2.92 -11.14 26.59
CA TYR A 224 2.14 -9.88 26.53
C TYR A 224 0.98 -9.87 27.54
N GLY A 225 0.82 -10.96 28.33
CA GLY A 225 -0.22 -11.10 29.33
C GLY A 225 -1.62 -10.93 28.75
N VAL A 226 -2.53 -10.34 29.53
CA VAL A 226 -3.93 -10.09 29.12
C VAL A 226 -4.07 -9.25 27.85
N ARG A 227 -3.10 -8.40 27.52
CA ARG A 227 -3.12 -7.58 26.30
C ARG A 227 -2.97 -8.42 25.04
N GLY A 228 -2.31 -9.58 25.13
CA GLY A 228 -2.14 -10.52 24.03
C GLY A 228 -3.30 -11.53 23.85
N ALA A 229 -4.35 -11.47 24.68
CA ALA A 229 -5.44 -12.45 24.67
C ALA A 229 -6.18 -12.56 23.33
N ASN A 230 -6.32 -11.47 22.58
CA ASN A 230 -6.94 -11.45 21.26
C ASN A 230 -5.93 -11.66 20.10
N GLY A 231 -4.72 -12.14 20.42
CA GLY A 231 -3.62 -12.26 19.48
C GLY A 231 -2.76 -11.01 19.41
N VAL A 232 -1.58 -11.16 18.82
CA VAL A 232 -0.60 -10.07 18.68
C VAL A 232 -0.12 -9.97 17.23
N VAL A 233 -0.11 -8.76 16.70
CA VAL A 233 0.46 -8.42 15.39
C VAL A 233 1.82 -7.76 15.62
N LEU A 234 2.85 -8.32 15.03
CA LEU A 234 4.21 -7.80 15.08
C LEU A 234 4.59 -7.25 13.72
N ILE A 235 4.94 -5.98 13.68
CA ILE A 235 5.41 -5.30 12.48
C ILE A 235 6.81 -4.80 12.75
N THR A 236 7.72 -5.13 11.84
CA THR A 236 9.07 -4.54 11.81
C THR A 236 9.16 -3.65 10.60
N THR A 237 9.64 -2.43 10.78
CA THR A 237 9.85 -1.50 9.68
C THR A 237 11.23 -1.69 9.06
N ARG A 238 11.35 -1.32 7.77
CA ARG A 238 12.59 -1.45 7.00
C ARG A 238 13.72 -0.68 7.65
N LYS A 239 14.91 -1.29 7.66
CA LYS A 239 16.13 -0.74 8.22
C LYS A 239 17.19 -0.51 7.17
N GLY A 240 18.19 0.28 7.51
CA GLY A 240 19.40 0.41 6.73
C GLY A 240 20.16 -0.90 6.62
N LYS A 241 20.90 -1.06 5.54
CA LYS A 241 21.80 -2.20 5.32
C LYS A 241 23.21 -1.68 5.03
N GLU A 242 24.21 -2.42 5.47
CA GLU A 242 25.59 -2.13 5.07
C GLU A 242 25.71 -2.27 3.55
N SER A 243 26.10 -1.20 2.89
CA SER A 243 26.26 -1.14 1.44
C SER A 243 27.32 -0.14 1.06
N SER A 244 28.14 -0.48 0.07
CA SER A 244 29.19 0.42 -0.46
C SER A 244 28.60 1.67 -1.15
N LYS A 245 27.36 1.57 -1.65
CA LYS A 245 26.64 2.68 -2.29
C LYS A 245 25.19 2.69 -1.79
N PRO A 246 24.57 3.88 -1.64
CA PRO A 246 23.15 4.00 -1.37
C PRO A 246 22.32 3.32 -2.48
N VAL A 247 21.28 2.58 -2.09
CA VAL A 247 20.31 2.02 -3.01
C VAL A 247 19.07 2.91 -2.95
N ILE A 248 18.73 3.50 -4.09
CA ILE A 248 17.56 4.34 -4.26
C ILE A 248 16.50 3.52 -5.00
N SER A 249 15.32 3.44 -4.43
CA SER A 249 14.17 2.75 -5.04
C SER A 249 13.01 3.72 -5.16
N GLY A 250 12.29 3.67 -6.27
CA GLY A 250 11.09 4.47 -6.49
C GLY A 250 9.98 3.63 -7.10
N ARG A 251 8.73 3.92 -6.71
CA ARG A 251 7.54 3.25 -7.22
C ARG A 251 6.44 4.27 -7.48
N VAL A 252 5.80 4.17 -8.64
CA VAL A 252 4.65 4.98 -9.03
C VAL A 252 3.52 4.04 -9.40
N GLU A 253 2.35 4.25 -8.83
CA GLU A 253 1.15 3.46 -9.10
C GLU A 253 -0.03 4.37 -9.39
N ALA A 254 -0.85 3.94 -10.35
CA ALA A 254 -2.15 4.52 -10.63
C ALA A 254 -3.17 3.38 -10.73
N SER A 255 -4.30 3.55 -10.07
CA SER A 255 -5.35 2.54 -10.04
C SER A 255 -6.70 3.16 -10.38
N LEU A 256 -7.51 2.42 -11.11
CA LEU A 256 -8.92 2.70 -11.30
C LEU A 256 -9.71 1.93 -10.24
N LEU A 257 -10.62 2.61 -9.57
CA LEU A 257 -11.44 2.08 -8.51
C LEU A 257 -12.90 2.10 -8.96
N GLN A 258 -13.59 1.00 -8.73
CA GLN A 258 -14.99 0.85 -9.07
C GLN A 258 -15.75 0.27 -7.87
N PRO A 259 -16.95 0.79 -7.53
CA PRO A 259 -17.81 0.16 -6.53
C PRO A 259 -18.10 -1.29 -6.91
N THR A 260 -17.92 -2.21 -5.98
CA THR A 260 -18.20 -3.64 -6.22
C THR A 260 -19.68 -3.92 -6.46
N ARG A 261 -20.55 -3.08 -5.89
CA ARG A 261 -21.99 -3.16 -6.05
C ARG A 261 -22.63 -1.78 -5.83
N MET A 262 -23.42 -1.36 -6.79
CA MET A 262 -24.36 -0.24 -6.65
C MET A 262 -25.79 -0.76 -6.74
N PRO A 263 -26.69 -0.32 -5.85
CA PRO A 263 -28.09 -0.73 -5.94
C PRO A 263 -28.74 -0.12 -7.17
N LYS A 264 -29.55 -0.90 -7.85
CA LYS A 264 -30.40 -0.42 -8.93
C LYS A 264 -31.70 0.12 -8.33
N MET A 265 -31.92 1.41 -8.51
CA MET A 265 -33.12 2.08 -8.02
C MET A 265 -34.24 1.98 -9.05
N ALA A 266 -35.47 2.00 -8.59
CA ALA A 266 -36.63 2.06 -9.46
C ALA A 266 -36.68 3.40 -10.21
N ASN A 267 -36.93 3.36 -11.51
CA ASN A 267 -37.24 4.56 -12.29
C ASN A 267 -38.66 5.09 -12.00
N ALA A 268 -39.00 6.25 -12.56
CA ALA A 268 -40.33 6.85 -12.33
C ALA A 268 -41.49 5.91 -12.66
N LYS A 269 -41.42 5.21 -13.80
CA LYS A 269 -42.46 4.26 -14.21
C LYS A 269 -42.62 3.12 -13.20
N GLN A 270 -41.51 2.45 -12.89
CA GLN A 270 -41.50 1.33 -11.94
C GLN A 270 -42.00 1.77 -10.56
N PHE A 271 -41.58 2.94 -10.09
CA PHE A 271 -42.01 3.48 -8.80
C PHE A 271 -43.56 3.68 -8.81
N MET A 272 -44.10 4.38 -9.83
CA MET A 272 -45.53 4.66 -9.91
C MET A 272 -46.36 3.39 -10.07
N ASP A 273 -45.90 2.41 -10.85
CA ASP A 273 -46.59 1.13 -11.02
C ASP A 273 -46.62 0.35 -9.70
N MET A 274 -45.51 0.27 -8.99
CA MET A 274 -45.45 -0.39 -7.67
C MET A 274 -46.33 0.34 -6.64
N TYR A 275 -46.31 1.69 -6.67
CA TYR A 275 -47.14 2.49 -5.78
C TYR A 275 -48.63 2.24 -6.06
N ASN A 276 -49.06 2.24 -7.32
CA ASN A 276 -50.41 1.94 -7.70
C ASN A 276 -50.82 0.56 -7.23
N PHE A 277 -50.00 -0.46 -7.44
CA PHE A 277 -50.26 -1.83 -6.98
C PHE A 277 -50.51 -1.87 -5.46
N ALA A 278 -49.62 -1.24 -4.67
CA ALA A 278 -49.77 -1.19 -3.22
C ALA A 278 -50.99 -0.33 -2.78
N PHE A 279 -51.32 0.70 -3.54
CA PHE A 279 -52.48 1.57 -3.27
C PHE A 279 -53.80 0.88 -3.55
N GLU A 280 -53.90 0.16 -4.67
CA GLU A 280 -55.08 -0.64 -5.07
C GLU A 280 -55.43 -1.72 -4.04
N ASP A 281 -54.38 -2.41 -3.54
CA ASP A 281 -54.53 -3.45 -2.51
C ASP A 281 -55.03 -2.89 -1.17
N ASN A 282 -54.67 -1.68 -0.81
CA ASN A 282 -55.02 -1.09 0.49
C ASN A 282 -56.24 -0.17 0.49
N LYS A 283 -56.49 0.54 -0.59
CA LYS A 283 -57.53 1.59 -0.66
C LYS A 283 -58.49 1.50 -1.83
N GLY A 284 -58.23 0.62 -2.79
CA GLY A 284 -58.95 0.53 -4.06
C GLY A 284 -58.72 1.73 -4.98
N GLY A 285 -58.61 1.47 -6.29
CA GLY A 285 -58.42 2.48 -7.31
C GLY A 285 -56.93 2.77 -7.63
N VAL A 286 -56.71 3.75 -8.50
CA VAL A 286 -55.42 4.09 -9.07
C VAL A 286 -54.96 5.48 -8.54
N PHE A 287 -53.76 5.57 -7.99
CA PHE A 287 -53.24 6.82 -7.50
C PHE A 287 -52.56 7.65 -8.62
N TYR A 288 -51.73 7.00 -9.44
CA TYR A 288 -51.10 7.62 -10.61
C TYR A 288 -51.85 7.14 -11.87
N THR A 289 -52.61 8.02 -12.51
CA THR A 289 -53.30 7.73 -13.77
C THR A 289 -52.27 7.58 -14.90
N GLU A 290 -52.67 6.91 -16.02
CA GLU A 290 -51.78 6.76 -17.19
C GLU A 290 -51.38 8.11 -17.78
N GLU A 291 -52.27 9.11 -17.76
CA GLU A 291 -51.98 10.49 -18.18
C GLU A 291 -50.90 11.14 -17.27
N ALA A 292 -51.01 10.95 -15.95
CA ALA A 292 -50.01 11.46 -15.01
C ALA A 292 -48.67 10.75 -15.22
N LYS A 293 -48.63 9.44 -15.41
CA LYS A 293 -47.45 8.67 -15.71
C LYS A 293 -46.75 9.17 -16.99
N ALA A 294 -47.53 9.43 -18.04
CA ALA A 294 -47.02 9.92 -19.32
C ALA A 294 -46.25 11.25 -19.12
N LYS A 295 -46.77 12.18 -18.33
CA LYS A 295 -46.08 13.46 -18.04
C LYS A 295 -44.73 13.30 -17.32
N TYR A 296 -44.57 12.30 -16.46
CA TYR A 296 -43.28 11.99 -15.84
C TYR A 296 -42.27 11.33 -16.78
N LEU A 297 -42.78 10.70 -17.88
CA LEU A 297 -41.95 9.93 -18.80
C LEU A 297 -41.60 10.71 -20.08
N ASP A 298 -42.43 11.69 -20.48
CA ASP A 298 -42.21 12.47 -21.72
C ASP A 298 -41.17 13.58 -21.57
N GLY A 299 -40.88 13.99 -20.32
CA GLY A 299 -39.87 15.04 -20.03
C GLY A 299 -40.29 16.46 -20.46
N SER A 300 -41.60 16.68 -20.80
CA SER A 300 -42.11 17.97 -21.28
C SER A 300 -42.08 19.06 -20.20
N ASP A 301 -42.29 18.72 -18.95
CA ASP A 301 -42.29 19.61 -17.79
C ASP A 301 -41.50 18.98 -16.64
N PRO A 302 -40.17 19.06 -16.67
CA PRO A 302 -39.32 18.46 -15.63
C PRO A 302 -39.44 19.14 -14.26
N ASP A 303 -39.96 20.35 -14.20
CA ASP A 303 -40.14 21.07 -12.95
C ASP A 303 -41.32 20.50 -12.15
N LEU A 304 -42.41 20.19 -12.81
CA LEU A 304 -43.62 19.60 -12.20
C LEU A 304 -43.58 18.08 -12.20
N TYR A 305 -42.97 17.44 -13.22
CA TYR A 305 -42.97 15.99 -13.42
C TYR A 305 -41.54 15.46 -13.54
N PRO A 306 -40.71 15.59 -12.49
CA PRO A 306 -39.34 15.14 -12.53
C PRO A 306 -39.22 13.61 -12.65
N ASN A 307 -38.17 13.17 -13.34
CA ASN A 307 -37.77 11.77 -13.45
C ASN A 307 -36.25 11.67 -13.31
N ILE A 308 -35.79 11.64 -12.08
CA ILE A 308 -34.36 11.73 -11.76
C ILE A 308 -33.83 10.38 -11.27
N ASN A 309 -32.75 9.90 -11.88
CA ASN A 309 -31.95 8.83 -11.31
C ASN A 309 -30.89 9.41 -10.38
N TRP A 310 -31.19 9.45 -9.09
CA TRP A 310 -30.30 10.03 -8.09
C TRP A 310 -28.95 9.32 -7.97
N MET A 311 -28.87 8.03 -8.33
CA MET A 311 -27.61 7.31 -8.33
C MET A 311 -26.67 7.84 -9.39
N ASP A 312 -27.14 8.07 -10.62
CA ASP A 312 -26.34 8.62 -11.72
C ASP A 312 -25.97 10.09 -11.51
N GLU A 313 -26.84 10.85 -10.81
CA GLU A 313 -26.59 12.26 -10.50
C GLU A 313 -25.51 12.45 -9.44
N ILE A 314 -25.45 11.59 -8.44
CA ILE A 314 -24.61 11.78 -7.27
C ILE A 314 -23.29 11.00 -7.37
N TYR A 315 -23.27 9.85 -8.06
CA TYR A 315 -22.14 8.95 -8.05
C TYR A 315 -21.52 8.77 -9.44
N LYS A 316 -20.23 8.48 -9.44
CA LYS A 316 -19.45 8.04 -10.60
C LYS A 316 -19.31 6.53 -10.56
N ASP A 317 -19.30 5.89 -11.73
CA ASP A 317 -19.02 4.47 -11.84
C ASP A 317 -17.55 4.13 -11.57
N VAL A 318 -16.63 5.05 -11.90
CA VAL A 318 -15.20 4.85 -11.79
C VAL A 318 -14.54 6.06 -11.15
N THR A 319 -13.63 5.81 -10.26
CA THR A 319 -12.74 6.81 -9.66
C THR A 319 -11.28 6.33 -9.75
N SER A 320 -10.34 7.04 -9.11
CA SER A 320 -8.92 6.75 -9.22
C SER A 320 -8.18 6.92 -7.92
N SER A 321 -7.09 6.17 -7.76
CA SER A 321 -6.07 6.43 -6.76
C SER A 321 -4.69 6.43 -7.39
N TYR A 322 -3.73 7.10 -6.74
CA TYR A 322 -2.34 7.10 -7.15
C TYR A 322 -1.42 7.17 -5.94
N ARG A 323 -0.29 6.49 -6.09
CA ARG A 323 0.78 6.44 -5.10
C ARG A 323 2.11 6.75 -5.76
N VAL A 324 2.92 7.50 -5.03
CA VAL A 324 4.34 7.68 -5.33
C VAL A 324 5.10 7.37 -4.06
N ASN A 325 6.08 6.50 -4.15
CA ASN A 325 6.99 6.17 -3.06
C ASN A 325 8.43 6.29 -3.56
N VAL A 326 9.29 6.86 -2.73
CA VAL A 326 10.74 6.92 -2.95
C VAL A 326 11.41 6.56 -1.64
N ASN A 327 12.36 5.64 -1.69
CA ASN A 327 13.15 5.29 -0.52
C ASN A 327 14.64 5.16 -0.84
N VAL A 328 15.45 5.39 0.16
CA VAL A 328 16.89 5.28 0.11
C VAL A 328 17.35 4.41 1.26
N THR A 329 18.07 3.35 0.93
CA THR A 329 18.67 2.42 1.89
C THR A 329 20.18 2.42 1.71
N GLY A 330 20.91 2.44 2.81
CA GLY A 330 22.37 2.39 2.75
C GLY A 330 23.00 2.37 4.12
N GLY A 331 24.33 2.45 4.13
CA GLY A 331 25.07 2.58 5.36
C GLY A 331 26.43 1.93 5.33
N SER A 332 27.20 2.26 6.35
CA SER A 332 28.50 1.68 6.67
C SER A 332 28.38 0.77 7.89
N LYS A 333 29.50 0.18 8.32
CA LYS A 333 29.58 -0.57 9.60
C LYS A 333 29.22 0.27 10.82
N LYS A 334 29.33 1.61 10.73
CA LYS A 334 29.05 2.52 11.86
C LYS A 334 27.64 3.11 11.82
N VAL A 335 27.11 3.41 10.64
CA VAL A 335 25.81 4.05 10.49
C VAL A 335 25.05 3.37 9.35
N GLN A 336 23.86 2.89 9.65
CA GLN A 336 22.93 2.32 8.66
C GLN A 336 21.67 3.15 8.67
N TYR A 337 21.09 3.40 7.50
CA TYR A 337 19.91 4.25 7.36
C TYR A 337 18.93 3.74 6.32
N TYR A 338 17.65 3.94 6.63
CA TYR A 338 16.54 3.84 5.71
C TYR A 338 15.75 5.14 5.80
N VAL A 339 15.55 5.80 4.68
CA VAL A 339 14.74 7.02 4.58
C VAL A 339 13.72 6.82 3.46
N ALA A 340 12.45 7.07 3.75
CA ALA A 340 11.38 6.93 2.79
C ALA A 340 10.44 8.14 2.82
N GLY A 341 9.90 8.47 1.66
CA GLY A 341 8.83 9.44 1.51
C GLY A 341 7.78 8.91 0.54
N SER A 342 6.51 9.00 0.89
CA SER A 342 5.42 8.60 0.01
C SER A 342 4.29 9.62 -0.02
N TYR A 343 3.59 9.66 -1.14
CA TYR A 343 2.34 10.37 -1.30
C TYR A 343 1.30 9.42 -1.87
N TYR A 344 0.15 9.36 -1.22
CA TYR A 344 -1.00 8.60 -1.68
C TYR A 344 -2.21 9.51 -1.78
N ARG A 345 -3.00 9.35 -2.84
CA ARG A 345 -4.28 10.02 -2.99
C ARG A 345 -5.32 9.06 -3.51
N GLU A 346 -6.51 9.15 -2.92
CA GLU A 346 -7.69 8.40 -3.30
C GLU A 346 -8.84 9.38 -3.53
N ASN A 347 -9.41 9.35 -4.72
CA ASN A 347 -10.54 10.18 -5.08
C ASN A 347 -11.84 9.42 -4.81
N GLY A 348 -12.84 10.13 -4.31
CA GLY A 348 -14.15 9.56 -4.03
C GLY A 348 -15.04 9.44 -5.24
N ILE A 349 -16.12 8.72 -5.06
CA ILE A 349 -17.10 8.42 -6.11
C ILE A 349 -18.17 9.48 -6.31
N PHE A 350 -18.22 10.54 -5.47
CA PHE A 350 -19.18 11.61 -5.69
C PHE A 350 -18.89 12.41 -6.96
N SER A 351 -19.96 12.84 -7.63
CA SER A 351 -19.95 13.57 -8.89
C SER A 351 -20.42 15.03 -8.69
N PRO A 352 -19.62 15.91 -8.08
CA PRO A 352 -20.02 17.30 -7.92
C PRO A 352 -20.00 18.05 -9.26
N ASP A 353 -20.78 19.15 -9.32
CA ASP A 353 -20.79 20.04 -10.47
C ASP A 353 -19.42 20.66 -10.72
N LYS A 354 -19.05 20.79 -12.01
CA LYS A 354 -17.74 21.33 -12.41
C LYS A 354 -17.58 22.84 -12.20
N GLY A 355 -18.66 23.58 -12.09
CA GLY A 355 -18.65 25.05 -11.96
C GLY A 355 -18.58 25.58 -10.52
N LEU A 356 -18.41 24.71 -9.54
CA LEU A 356 -18.31 25.12 -8.13
C LEU A 356 -16.94 25.74 -7.84
N GLY A 357 -16.90 26.82 -7.07
CA GLY A 357 -15.66 27.43 -6.59
C GLY A 357 -14.86 26.57 -5.58
N TYR A 358 -15.33 25.35 -5.27
CA TYR A 358 -14.74 24.38 -4.36
C TYR A 358 -15.09 22.94 -4.81
N ASN A 359 -14.30 21.97 -4.35
CA ASN A 359 -14.59 20.56 -4.62
C ASN A 359 -15.12 19.89 -3.34
N PRO A 360 -16.41 19.58 -3.23
CA PRO A 360 -17.01 18.91 -2.08
C PRO A 360 -16.86 17.38 -2.13
N SER A 361 -16.26 16.80 -3.17
CA SER A 361 -16.14 15.34 -3.29
C SER A 361 -15.36 14.74 -2.13
N ASN A 362 -15.71 13.51 -1.77
CA ASN A 362 -15.03 12.73 -0.76
C ASN A 362 -13.65 12.29 -1.31
N ASN A 363 -12.59 12.93 -0.83
CA ASN A 363 -11.22 12.65 -1.25
C ASN A 363 -10.33 12.51 -0.02
N TRP A 364 -9.33 11.64 -0.11
CA TRP A 364 -8.33 11.48 0.92
C TRP A 364 -6.93 11.48 0.33
N SER A 365 -6.00 12.10 1.04
CA SER A 365 -4.59 12.07 0.68
C SER A 365 -3.72 11.95 1.92
N ARG A 366 -2.56 11.30 1.76
CA ARG A 366 -1.56 11.08 2.80
C ARG A 366 -0.18 11.41 2.28
N PHE A 367 0.55 12.19 3.04
CA PHE A 367 2.00 12.25 2.98
C PHE A 367 2.56 11.39 4.10
N ASN A 368 3.52 10.56 3.79
CA ASN A 368 4.25 9.76 4.76
C ASN A 368 5.75 10.02 4.63
N PHE A 369 6.40 10.18 5.75
CA PHE A 369 7.85 10.26 5.87
C PHE A 369 8.31 9.31 6.94
N ARG A 370 9.40 8.57 6.67
CA ARG A 370 10.05 7.69 7.63
C ARG A 370 11.57 7.81 7.55
N SER A 371 12.21 7.80 8.71
CA SER A 371 13.66 7.73 8.83
C SER A 371 14.02 6.77 9.95
N ASN A 372 14.71 5.69 9.62
CA ASN A 372 15.22 4.70 10.56
C ASN A 372 16.76 4.72 10.48
N LEU A 373 17.41 5.04 11.60
CA LEU A 373 18.85 5.14 11.73
C LEU A 373 19.34 4.17 12.80
N ASP A 374 20.34 3.35 12.47
CA ASP A 374 21.05 2.50 13.41
C ASP A 374 22.51 2.99 13.46
N ILE A 375 22.94 3.51 14.61
CA ILE A 375 24.26 4.14 14.82
C ILE A 375 25.05 3.31 15.82
N LYS A 376 26.16 2.74 15.41
CA LYS A 376 27.09 2.01 16.27
C LYS A 376 27.98 2.99 17.00
N LEU A 377 27.62 3.37 18.21
CA LEU A 377 28.37 4.32 19.06
C LEU A 377 29.69 3.72 19.51
N PHE A 378 29.67 2.49 19.97
CA PHE A 378 30.81 1.70 20.40
C PHE A 378 30.72 0.29 19.81
N PRO A 379 31.78 -0.54 19.87
CA PRO A 379 31.76 -1.90 19.27
C PRO A 379 30.53 -2.75 19.66
N TYR A 380 30.02 -2.55 20.87
CA TYR A 380 28.93 -3.34 21.45
C TYR A 380 27.69 -2.50 21.80
N THR A 381 27.67 -1.21 21.42
CA THR A 381 26.57 -0.29 21.72
C THR A 381 26.00 0.30 20.46
N THR A 382 24.70 0.09 20.23
CA THR A 382 23.98 0.62 19.07
C THR A 382 22.85 1.54 19.53
N LEU A 383 22.80 2.74 18.98
CA LEU A 383 21.69 3.68 19.10
C LEU A 383 20.77 3.53 17.89
N ASN A 384 19.49 3.30 18.14
CA ASN A 384 18.46 3.23 17.14
C ASN A 384 17.59 4.48 17.22
N ILE A 385 17.34 5.16 16.11
CA ILE A 385 16.47 6.33 16.03
C ILE A 385 15.48 6.10 14.90
N ASN A 386 14.20 5.96 15.23
CA ASN A 386 13.14 5.81 14.25
C ASN A 386 12.20 7.01 14.36
N LEU A 387 12.05 7.73 13.27
CA LEU A 387 11.16 8.87 13.15
C LEU A 387 10.15 8.59 12.02
N SER A 388 8.89 8.88 12.25
CA SER A 388 7.84 8.78 11.24
C SER A 388 6.86 9.92 11.39
N ASN A 389 6.41 10.44 10.27
CA ASN A 389 5.36 11.44 10.24
C ASN A 389 4.35 11.11 9.13
N GLN A 390 3.07 11.13 9.46
CA GLN A 390 1.99 10.98 8.50
C GLN A 390 1.07 12.19 8.58
N TYR A 391 0.86 12.82 7.45
CA TYR A 391 -0.05 13.95 7.30
C TYR A 391 -1.19 13.57 6.36
N ASP A 392 -2.37 13.41 6.94
CA ASP A 392 -3.61 13.05 6.25
C ASP A 392 -4.47 14.28 6.00
N THR A 393 -5.06 14.37 4.83
CA THR A 393 -6.13 15.33 4.51
C THR A 393 -7.33 14.56 3.99
N LYS A 394 -8.45 14.63 4.68
CA LYS A 394 -9.76 14.09 4.24
C LYS A 394 -10.69 15.24 3.95
N ARG A 395 -11.23 15.31 2.74
CA ARG A 395 -12.27 16.24 2.34
C ARG A 395 -13.53 15.48 2.02
N GLN A 396 -14.69 16.03 2.42
CA GLN A 396 -15.99 15.40 2.18
C GLN A 396 -17.09 16.48 2.14
N PRO A 397 -18.28 16.19 1.57
CA PRO A 397 -19.44 17.08 1.67
C PRO A 397 -19.76 17.41 3.12
N ASN A 398 -20.27 18.61 3.38
CA ASN A 398 -20.55 19.04 4.75
C ASN A 398 -21.49 18.08 5.49
N ASN A 399 -22.54 17.61 4.81
CA ASN A 399 -23.52 16.66 5.35
C ASN A 399 -23.36 15.28 4.71
N ASN A 400 -22.16 14.69 4.78
CA ASN A 400 -21.84 13.43 4.11
C ASN A 400 -22.81 12.28 4.45
N SER A 401 -23.12 12.09 5.73
CA SER A 401 -24.06 11.05 6.19
C SER A 401 -25.48 11.26 5.65
N SER A 402 -25.96 12.51 5.65
CA SER A 402 -27.26 12.85 5.08
C SER A 402 -27.30 12.66 3.57
N LEU A 403 -26.21 12.99 2.87
CA LEU A 403 -26.08 12.76 1.43
C LEU A 403 -26.28 11.28 1.10
N TRP A 404 -25.56 10.37 1.81
CA TRP A 404 -25.74 8.92 1.63
C TRP A 404 -27.20 8.49 1.85
N VAL A 405 -27.81 8.94 2.94
CA VAL A 405 -29.19 8.58 3.27
C VAL A 405 -30.17 9.07 2.20
N TYR A 406 -30.07 10.33 1.79
CA TYR A 406 -31.07 10.90 0.86
C TYR A 406 -30.80 10.53 -0.59
N ALA A 407 -29.59 10.21 -1.00
CA ALA A 407 -29.32 9.63 -2.32
C ALA A 407 -30.09 8.30 -2.55
N PHE A 408 -30.27 7.50 -1.48
CA PHE A 408 -31.04 6.25 -1.53
C PHE A 408 -32.55 6.42 -1.25
N LYS A 409 -32.94 7.41 -0.45
CA LYS A 409 -34.32 7.56 -0.03
C LYS A 409 -35.17 8.44 -0.96
N THR A 410 -34.53 9.37 -1.69
CA THR A 410 -35.27 10.29 -2.56
C THR A 410 -35.79 9.55 -3.78
N ILE A 411 -37.11 9.50 -3.90
CA ILE A 411 -37.79 8.83 -5.02
C ILE A 411 -37.61 9.63 -6.33
N PRO A 412 -37.61 8.96 -7.50
CA PRO A 412 -37.29 9.60 -8.77
C PRO A 412 -38.23 10.72 -9.19
N ILE A 413 -39.43 10.73 -8.65
CA ILE A 413 -40.49 11.69 -8.99
C ILE A 413 -40.73 12.76 -7.93
N ALA A 414 -39.89 12.83 -6.91
CA ALA A 414 -40.11 13.75 -5.78
C ALA A 414 -39.88 15.22 -6.14
N ILE A 415 -38.71 15.48 -6.72
CA ILE A 415 -38.22 16.84 -7.02
C ILE A 415 -37.28 16.81 -8.23
N PRO A 416 -37.17 17.88 -8.99
CA PRO A 416 -36.07 18.05 -9.94
C PRO A 416 -34.76 18.33 -9.21
N LYS A 417 -33.65 18.20 -9.90
CA LYS A 417 -32.31 18.61 -9.44
C LYS A 417 -32.28 20.10 -9.14
N ARG A 418 -32.74 20.88 -10.11
CA ARG A 418 -33.03 22.33 -10.06
C ARG A 418 -34.25 22.57 -10.90
N TYR A 419 -34.95 23.65 -10.64
CA TYR A 419 -35.98 24.15 -11.52
C TYR A 419 -35.39 24.79 -12.78
N SER A 420 -36.17 24.95 -13.83
CA SER A 420 -35.74 25.48 -15.11
C SER A 420 -35.24 26.95 -15.02
N ASP A 421 -35.72 27.73 -14.04
CA ASP A 421 -35.25 29.05 -13.72
C ASP A 421 -33.92 29.08 -12.93
N GLY A 422 -33.34 27.91 -12.63
CA GLY A 422 -32.12 27.76 -11.85
C GLY A 422 -32.29 27.76 -10.35
N THR A 423 -33.49 27.96 -9.82
CA THR A 423 -33.75 27.88 -8.36
C THR A 423 -33.58 26.44 -7.85
N ILE A 424 -33.28 26.30 -6.57
CA ILE A 424 -32.98 25.01 -5.96
C ILE A 424 -34.24 24.37 -5.44
N ALA A 425 -34.53 23.17 -5.97
CA ALA A 425 -35.72 22.43 -5.56
C ALA A 425 -35.57 21.89 -4.12
N ARG A 426 -36.62 22.05 -3.33
CA ARG A 426 -36.78 21.49 -1.98
C ARG A 426 -37.89 20.44 -1.98
N PRO A 427 -37.64 19.22 -1.45
CA PRO A 427 -38.73 18.26 -1.24
C PRO A 427 -39.62 18.68 -0.08
N THR A 428 -40.85 18.21 -0.07
CA THR A 428 -41.79 18.42 1.06
C THR A 428 -41.30 17.70 2.31
N ILE A 429 -40.63 16.55 2.14
CA ILE A 429 -40.06 15.73 3.20
C ILE A 429 -38.63 15.32 2.79
N GLY A 430 -37.66 15.54 3.68
CA GLY A 430 -36.28 15.20 3.46
C GLY A 430 -35.45 16.32 2.85
N GLU A 431 -34.36 15.94 2.18
CA GLU A 431 -33.36 16.86 1.61
C GLU A 431 -33.13 16.55 0.12
N ASN A 432 -32.74 17.55 -0.63
CA ASN A 432 -32.33 17.39 -2.02
C ASN A 432 -30.89 16.87 -2.08
N PRO A 433 -30.62 15.65 -2.60
CA PRO A 433 -29.27 15.09 -2.66
C PRO A 433 -28.28 15.97 -3.44
N TYR A 434 -28.75 16.60 -4.52
CA TYR A 434 -27.92 17.53 -5.29
C TYR A 434 -27.49 18.72 -4.44
N ASN A 435 -28.38 19.29 -3.64
CA ASN A 435 -28.06 20.40 -2.74
C ASN A 435 -27.04 19.97 -1.67
N LEU A 436 -27.25 18.82 -1.06
CA LEU A 436 -26.34 18.25 -0.06
C LEU A 436 -24.91 18.07 -0.60
N LEU A 437 -24.78 17.60 -1.85
CA LEU A 437 -23.48 17.43 -2.47
C LEU A 437 -22.84 18.76 -2.86
N ASN A 438 -23.60 19.64 -3.55
CA ASN A 438 -22.99 20.74 -4.30
C ASN A 438 -23.03 22.07 -3.58
N LEU A 439 -24.04 22.31 -2.74
CA LEU A 439 -24.37 23.67 -2.27
C LEU A 439 -24.25 23.87 -0.77
N ASN A 440 -24.13 22.80 0.02
CA ASN A 440 -24.03 22.89 1.48
C ASN A 440 -22.61 23.09 1.99
N GLY A 441 -21.62 23.20 1.08
CA GLY A 441 -20.22 23.38 1.45
C GLY A 441 -19.47 22.05 1.66
N TYR A 442 -18.39 22.09 2.45
CA TYR A 442 -17.51 20.94 2.65
C TYR A 442 -16.84 20.96 4.01
N ASN A 443 -16.43 19.77 4.44
CA ASN A 443 -15.56 19.56 5.58
C ASN A 443 -14.17 19.15 5.10
N GLU A 444 -13.15 19.69 5.74
CA GLU A 444 -11.76 19.29 5.53
C GLU A 444 -11.12 18.95 6.88
N ILE A 445 -10.62 17.74 6.99
CA ILE A 445 -10.03 17.18 8.20
C ILE A 445 -8.55 16.96 7.93
N PHE A 446 -7.73 17.52 8.80
CA PHE A 446 -6.27 17.37 8.78
C PHE A 446 -5.85 16.58 10.00
N THR A 447 -5.08 15.53 9.79
CA THR A 447 -4.50 14.74 10.89
C THR A 447 -3.01 14.60 10.67
N ASN A 448 -2.22 15.00 11.66
CA ASN A 448 -0.79 14.84 11.64
C ASN A 448 -0.37 13.91 12.78
N ASN A 449 0.21 12.76 12.44
CA ASN A 449 0.72 11.77 13.37
C ASN A 449 2.24 11.77 13.31
N ALA A 450 2.88 12.30 14.30
CA ALA A 450 4.33 12.27 14.47
C ALA A 450 4.70 11.17 15.48
N GLN A 451 5.59 10.28 15.09
CA GLN A 451 6.02 9.14 15.91
C GLN A 451 7.54 9.15 16.03
N SER A 452 8.03 8.92 17.23
CA SER A 452 9.45 8.80 17.50
C SER A 452 9.74 7.59 18.37
N LEU A 453 10.90 6.97 18.14
CA LEU A 453 11.43 5.90 18.97
C LEU A 453 12.94 6.06 19.03
N ILE A 454 13.48 6.09 20.22
CA ILE A 454 14.90 6.05 20.50
C ILE A 454 15.19 4.79 21.28
N GLY A 455 16.07 3.95 20.77
CA GLY A 455 16.47 2.70 21.37
C GLY A 455 17.98 2.65 21.62
N LEU A 456 18.39 2.09 22.72
CA LEU A 456 19.79 1.79 23.00
C LEU A 456 19.92 0.28 23.22
N THR A 457 20.74 -0.34 22.40
CA THR A 457 21.05 -1.77 22.50
C THR A 457 22.49 -1.92 22.97
N GLN A 458 22.69 -2.61 24.09
CA GLN A 458 23.99 -3.00 24.59
C GLN A 458 24.18 -4.50 24.45
N ASP A 459 25.20 -4.90 23.73
CA ASP A 459 25.63 -6.28 23.59
C ASP A 459 26.67 -6.60 24.65
N PHE A 460 26.39 -7.58 25.50
CA PHE A 460 27.28 -8.02 26.57
C PHE A 460 28.08 -9.28 26.19
N GLU A 461 28.05 -9.68 24.91
CA GLU A 461 28.77 -10.86 24.40
C GLU A 461 30.21 -11.00 24.91
N PRO A 462 31.02 -9.90 25.08
CA PRO A 462 32.37 -10.01 25.62
C PRO A 462 32.45 -10.47 27.08
N TRP A 463 31.39 -10.27 27.86
CA TRP A 463 31.36 -10.64 29.28
C TRP A 463 30.47 -11.86 29.53
N VAL A 464 29.33 -11.92 28.86
CA VAL A 464 28.35 -13.00 29.00
C VAL A 464 27.81 -13.34 27.65
N LYS A 465 28.16 -14.55 27.17
CA LYS A 465 27.78 -15.03 25.85
C LYS A 465 26.27 -15.01 25.64
N GLY A 466 25.80 -14.34 24.58
CA GLY A 466 24.41 -14.27 24.19
C GLY A 466 23.56 -13.26 24.99
N LEU A 467 24.13 -12.53 25.96
CA LEU A 467 23.40 -11.53 26.72
C LEU A 467 23.34 -10.20 25.98
N LYS A 468 22.13 -9.68 25.76
CA LYS A 468 21.86 -8.35 25.20
C LYS A 468 20.81 -7.63 26.04
N ALA A 469 21.02 -6.33 26.25
CA ALA A 469 20.02 -5.45 26.84
C ALA A 469 19.55 -4.43 25.80
N ASN A 470 18.26 -4.16 25.80
CA ASN A 470 17.65 -3.17 24.93
C ASN A 470 16.71 -2.29 25.74
N VAL A 471 16.91 -0.98 25.67
CA VAL A 471 16.03 0.04 26.28
C VAL A 471 15.46 0.88 25.14
N LYS A 472 14.14 1.09 25.16
CA LYS A 472 13.42 1.89 24.17
C LYS A 472 12.60 2.96 24.86
N PHE A 473 12.64 4.15 24.29
CA PHE A 473 11.78 5.27 24.64
C PHE A 473 11.03 5.71 23.39
N SER A 474 9.71 5.86 23.47
CA SER A 474 8.88 6.35 22.37
C SER A 474 8.03 7.52 22.83
N TRP A 475 7.86 8.48 21.93
CA TRP A 475 6.94 9.59 22.10
C TRP A 475 6.21 9.85 20.80
N ASP A 476 4.88 9.81 20.85
CA ASP A 476 4.02 9.98 19.70
C ASP A 476 3.08 11.17 19.95
N ALA A 477 2.88 12.00 18.93
CA ALA A 477 2.01 13.17 18.98
C ALA A 477 1.00 13.13 17.84
N VAL A 478 -0.25 13.43 18.15
CA VAL A 478 -1.33 13.55 17.17
C VAL A 478 -1.88 14.96 17.21
N ASN A 479 -1.87 15.63 16.05
CA ASN A 479 -2.51 16.93 15.87
C ASN A 479 -3.69 16.74 14.91
N TYR A 480 -4.83 17.29 15.32
CA TYR A 480 -6.06 17.23 14.56
C TYR A 480 -6.60 18.63 14.33
N ALA A 481 -6.97 18.94 13.09
CA ALA A 481 -7.64 20.19 12.74
C ALA A 481 -8.83 19.88 11.83
N HIS A 482 -9.94 20.54 12.08
CA HIS A 482 -11.18 20.41 11.34
C HIS A 482 -11.62 21.77 10.82
N LEU A 483 -11.74 21.90 9.50
CA LEU A 483 -12.27 23.05 8.82
C LEU A 483 -13.66 22.71 8.28
N ASN A 484 -14.70 23.30 8.85
CA ASN A 484 -16.06 23.20 8.36
C ASN A 484 -16.46 24.48 7.63
N ARG A 485 -16.82 24.38 6.36
CA ARG A 485 -17.38 25.46 5.55
C ARG A 485 -18.79 25.09 5.14
N SER A 486 -19.76 25.54 5.93
CA SER A 486 -21.18 25.31 5.68
C SER A 486 -21.82 26.47 4.92
N LYS A 487 -22.78 26.11 4.08
CA LYS A 487 -23.63 27.06 3.35
C LYS A 487 -25.06 26.54 3.38
N SER A 488 -26.02 27.44 3.55
CA SER A 488 -27.45 27.11 3.48
C SER A 488 -28.07 27.96 2.37
N PRO A 489 -28.18 27.42 1.16
CA PRO A 489 -28.81 28.14 0.06
C PRO A 489 -30.32 28.25 0.26
N SER A 490 -30.93 29.28 -0.32
CA SER A 490 -32.38 29.37 -0.40
C SER A 490 -32.91 28.23 -1.30
N THR A 491 -33.93 27.54 -0.82
CA THR A 491 -34.57 26.43 -1.52
C THR A 491 -36.07 26.66 -1.60
N TYR A 492 -36.68 26.20 -2.70
CA TYR A 492 -38.07 26.46 -3.02
C TYR A 492 -38.79 25.17 -3.35
N TYR A 493 -40.10 25.10 -3.13
CA TYR A 493 -40.94 24.02 -3.63
C TYR A 493 -42.12 24.60 -4.40
N VAL A 494 -42.50 23.97 -5.46
CA VAL A 494 -43.64 24.34 -6.26
C VAL A 494 -44.90 23.74 -5.62
N LEU A 495 -45.86 24.63 -5.30
CA LEU A 495 -47.16 24.16 -4.86
C LEU A 495 -47.92 23.57 -6.06
N ARG A 496 -48.12 22.25 -6.02
CA ARG A 496 -48.98 21.57 -6.98
C ARG A 496 -50.45 21.69 -6.50
N PHE A 497 -51.20 22.55 -7.13
CA PHE A 497 -52.63 22.45 -6.99
C PHE A 497 -53.08 21.27 -7.83
N ARG A 498 -53.60 20.23 -7.21
CA ARG A 498 -54.32 19.21 -7.95
C ARG A 498 -55.62 19.88 -8.46
N PRO A 499 -55.94 19.83 -9.78
CA PRO A 499 -57.23 20.29 -10.29
C PRO A 499 -58.35 19.45 -9.73
#